data_94cf17611a0fd470a7498d74db2ad4b6
#
_entry.id   94cf17611a0fd470a7498d74db2ad4b6
#
_cell.length_a   1.000
_cell.length_b   1.000
_cell.length_c   1.000
_cell.angle_alpha   90.00
_cell.angle_beta   90.00
_cell.angle_gamma   90.00
#
_symmetry.space_group_name_H-M   'P 1'
#
loop_
_entity.id
_entity.type
_entity.pdbx_description
1 polymer ?
#
loop_
_entity_poly.entity_id
_entity_poly.type
_entity_poly.pdbx_seq_one_letter_code
_entity_poly.pdbx_strand_id
1 'polypeptide(L)'
;MGSKMLTGSLMLGGMILGIIMVFVEPSVSETDNYAVSAQQLMDNSTQAHLGAIGTMAAMLAVLIGTAYLARSMQGADKPGSELAGLASVLAFISATVLAVSGVLQDSILSSPFTDRGGDAGTSFAISEGIGNGAFGFIGVTILLLGIAIFRQKN
;
A
#
# COMPACT_ATOMS: atom_id res chain seq x y z
N MET A 1 -0.57 24.86 5.85
CA MET A 1 0.40 24.14 6.69
C MET A 1 -0.20 22.80 7.07
N GLY A 2 0.08 21.74 6.33
CA GLY A 2 -0.21 20.38 6.80
C GLY A 2 0.61 20.17 8.07
N SER A 3 -0.06 19.93 9.18
CA SER A 3 0.57 19.85 10.48
C SER A 3 1.63 18.74 10.42
N LYS A 4 2.87 19.04 10.81
CA LYS A 4 3.94 18.03 10.98
C LYS A 4 3.44 16.86 11.83
N MET A 5 2.49 17.15 12.72
CA MET A 5 1.79 16.18 13.54
C MET A 5 0.93 15.23 12.70
N LEU A 6 0.17 15.73 11.71
CA LEU A 6 -0.63 14.88 10.82
C LEU A 6 0.24 13.92 10.02
N THR A 7 1.35 14.42 9.44
CA THR A 7 2.30 13.60 8.71
C THR A 7 2.88 12.48 9.59
N GLY A 8 3.37 12.84 10.79
CA GLY A 8 3.89 11.86 11.74
C GLY A 8 2.84 10.85 12.20
N SER A 9 1.62 11.30 12.48
CA SER A 9 0.51 10.42 12.89
C SER A 9 0.10 9.44 11.79
N LEU A 10 0.06 9.88 10.53
CA LEU A 10 -0.24 9.00 9.40
C LEU A 10 0.84 7.93 9.21
N MET A 11 2.11 8.33 9.26
CA MET A 11 3.22 7.38 9.08
C MET A 11 3.29 6.38 10.23
N LEU A 12 3.32 6.85 11.49
CA LEU A 12 3.41 5.98 12.66
C LEU A 12 2.14 5.14 12.84
N GLY A 13 0.97 5.75 12.72
CA GLY A 13 -0.31 5.05 12.85
C GLY A 13 -0.49 3.98 11.77
N GLY A 14 -0.09 4.29 10.53
CA GLY A 14 -0.09 3.33 9.44
C GLY A 14 0.86 2.16 9.69
N MET A 15 2.08 2.41 10.16
CA MET A 15 3.03 1.34 10.51
C MET A 15 2.50 0.44 11.64
N ILE A 16 1.96 1.03 12.71
CA ILE A 16 1.39 0.27 13.84
C ILE A 16 0.20 -0.57 13.35
N LEU A 17 -0.70 0.03 12.57
CA LEU A 17 -1.83 -0.68 12.00
C LEU A 17 -1.37 -1.83 11.10
N GLY A 18 -0.38 -1.60 10.24
CA GLY A 18 0.20 -2.64 9.37
C GLY A 18 0.75 -3.82 10.16
N ILE A 19 1.49 -3.56 11.25
CA ILE A 19 1.98 -4.62 12.14
C ILE A 19 0.82 -5.41 12.75
N ILE A 20 -0.23 -4.73 13.21
CA ILE A 20 -1.41 -5.39 13.78
C ILE A 20 -2.09 -6.28 12.72
N MET A 21 -2.21 -5.81 11.48
CA MET A 21 -2.88 -6.55 10.41
C MET A 21 -2.13 -7.82 10.01
N VAL A 22 -0.80 -7.88 10.12
CA VAL A 22 -0.02 -9.13 9.92
C VAL A 22 -0.50 -10.26 10.85
N PHE A 23 -0.97 -9.93 12.05
CA PHE A 23 -1.51 -10.92 13.00
C PHE A 23 -3.00 -11.20 12.81
N VAL A 24 -3.71 -10.33 12.10
CA VAL A 24 -5.13 -10.48 11.80
C VAL A 24 -5.35 -11.26 10.51
N GLU A 25 -4.48 -11.06 9.53
CA GLU A 25 -4.57 -11.70 8.22
C GLU A 25 -4.44 -13.23 8.34
N PRO A 26 -5.33 -14.02 7.69
CA PRO A 26 -5.21 -15.47 7.74
C PRO A 26 -3.90 -15.91 7.07
N SER A 27 -3.21 -16.85 7.68
CA SER A 27 -2.02 -17.45 7.07
C SER A 27 -2.45 -18.25 5.83
N VAL A 28 -2.01 -17.80 4.68
CA VAL A 28 -2.14 -18.55 3.43
C VAL A 28 -0.88 -19.38 3.25
N SER A 29 -1.03 -20.68 2.97
CA SER A 29 0.13 -21.53 2.70
C SER A 29 0.84 -21.05 1.44
N GLU A 30 2.17 -20.93 1.52
CA GLU A 30 2.99 -20.65 0.34
C GLU A 30 2.79 -21.76 -0.69
N THR A 31 2.07 -21.48 -1.75
CA THR A 31 1.79 -22.39 -2.86
C THR A 31 1.84 -21.59 -4.15
N ASP A 32 2.38 -22.20 -5.19
CA ASP A 32 2.37 -21.62 -6.55
C ASP A 32 0.97 -21.66 -7.19
N ASN A 33 -0.04 -22.15 -6.46
CA ASN A 33 -1.40 -22.28 -6.96
C ASN A 33 -2.33 -21.21 -6.38
N TYR A 34 -2.54 -20.14 -7.11
CA TYR A 34 -3.40 -19.03 -6.72
C TYR A 34 -4.86 -19.42 -6.46
N ALA A 35 -5.36 -20.49 -7.07
CA ALA A 35 -6.70 -20.98 -6.78
C ALA A 35 -6.82 -21.55 -5.36
N VAL A 36 -5.78 -22.26 -4.89
CA VAL A 36 -5.70 -22.76 -3.52
C VAL A 36 -5.60 -21.62 -2.53
N SER A 37 -4.75 -20.62 -2.81
CA SER A 37 -4.60 -19.43 -1.96
C SER A 37 -5.91 -18.65 -1.86
N ALA A 38 -6.59 -18.43 -2.98
CA ALA A 38 -7.89 -17.76 -2.99
C ALA A 38 -8.94 -18.54 -2.17
N GLN A 39 -8.97 -19.86 -2.28
CA GLN A 39 -9.89 -20.70 -1.51
C GLN A 39 -9.60 -20.59 0.00
N GLN A 40 -8.35 -20.60 0.42
CA GLN A 40 -7.98 -20.46 1.84
C GLN A 40 -8.43 -19.09 2.41
N LEU A 41 -8.34 -18.02 1.61
CA LEU A 41 -8.88 -16.71 1.98
C LEU A 41 -10.41 -16.74 2.10
N MET A 42 -11.11 -17.37 1.16
CA MET A 42 -12.57 -17.49 1.19
C MET A 42 -13.05 -18.31 2.39
N ASP A 43 -12.35 -19.36 2.76
CA ASP A 43 -12.67 -20.19 3.93
C ASP A 43 -12.56 -19.41 5.27
N ASN A 44 -11.76 -18.34 5.28
CA ASN A 44 -11.58 -17.42 6.40
C ASN A 44 -12.05 -16.00 6.07
N SER A 45 -13.13 -15.85 5.31
CA SER A 45 -13.54 -14.60 4.66
C SER A 45 -13.63 -13.39 5.60
N THR A 46 -14.18 -13.52 6.80
CA THR A 46 -14.27 -12.40 7.76
C THR A 46 -12.89 -11.88 8.16
N GLN A 47 -11.97 -12.79 8.48
CA GLN A 47 -10.62 -12.44 8.87
C GLN A 47 -9.84 -11.87 7.68
N ALA A 48 -10.01 -12.45 6.49
CA ALA A 48 -9.42 -11.99 5.25
C ALA A 48 -9.90 -10.58 4.86
N HIS A 49 -11.21 -10.28 4.98
CA HIS A 49 -11.76 -8.93 4.78
C HIS A 49 -11.14 -7.92 5.73
N LEU A 50 -11.10 -8.23 7.03
CA LEU A 50 -10.49 -7.32 8.02
C LEU A 50 -9.01 -7.10 7.74
N GLY A 51 -8.28 -8.16 7.39
CA GLY A 51 -6.88 -8.09 7.00
C GLY A 51 -6.68 -7.22 5.77
N ALA A 52 -7.39 -7.49 4.67
CA ALA A 52 -7.27 -6.76 3.41
C ALA A 52 -7.58 -5.26 3.58
N ILE A 53 -8.71 -4.91 4.22
CA ILE A 53 -9.10 -3.51 4.44
C ILE A 53 -8.12 -2.83 5.39
N GLY A 54 -7.71 -3.50 6.47
CA GLY A 54 -6.79 -2.95 7.45
C GLY A 54 -5.39 -2.73 6.89
N THR A 55 -4.85 -3.69 6.14
CA THR A 55 -3.54 -3.59 5.46
C THR A 55 -3.57 -2.48 4.40
N MET A 56 -4.62 -2.41 3.59
CA MET A 56 -4.81 -1.32 2.62
C MET A 56 -4.84 0.04 3.33
N ALA A 57 -5.61 0.21 4.39
CA ALA A 57 -5.69 1.46 5.14
C ALA A 57 -4.33 1.84 5.77
N ALA A 58 -3.60 0.86 6.29
CA ALA A 58 -2.26 1.05 6.85
C ALA A 58 -1.28 1.57 5.79
N MET A 59 -1.22 0.93 4.64
CA MET A 59 -0.34 1.31 3.54
C MET A 59 -0.70 2.68 2.95
N LEU A 60 -2.00 2.97 2.77
CA LEU A 60 -2.46 4.28 2.34
C LEU A 60 -2.04 5.38 3.32
N ALA A 61 -2.19 5.16 4.63
CA ALA A 61 -1.77 6.12 5.65
C ALA A 61 -0.26 6.41 5.57
N VAL A 62 0.59 5.38 5.45
CA VAL A 62 2.04 5.54 5.31
C VAL A 62 2.39 6.31 4.04
N LEU A 63 1.81 5.96 2.89
CA LEU A 63 2.13 6.59 1.60
C LEU A 63 1.63 8.03 1.52
N ILE A 64 0.44 8.33 2.04
CA ILE A 64 -0.07 9.70 2.14
C ILE A 64 0.82 10.52 3.08
N GLY A 65 1.20 9.97 4.23
CA GLY A 65 2.16 10.59 5.14
C GLY A 65 3.50 10.88 4.47
N THR A 66 4.03 9.92 3.71
CA THR A 66 5.26 10.08 2.91
C THR A 66 5.11 11.18 1.86
N ALA A 67 3.97 11.26 1.17
CA ALA A 67 3.69 12.33 0.21
C ALA A 67 3.66 13.72 0.88
N TYR A 68 3.04 13.83 2.05
CA TYR A 68 3.04 15.08 2.82
C TYR A 68 4.44 15.45 3.31
N LEU A 69 5.24 14.49 3.77
CA LEU A 69 6.63 14.72 4.12
C LEU A 69 7.41 15.27 2.93
N ALA A 70 7.32 14.61 1.79
CA ALA A 70 7.98 15.03 0.56
C ALA A 70 7.54 16.44 0.12
N ARG A 71 6.24 16.76 0.20
CA ARG A 71 5.73 18.12 -0.07
C ARG A 71 6.30 19.18 0.88
N SER A 72 6.51 18.86 2.14
CA SER A 72 7.09 19.80 3.12
C SER A 72 8.54 20.17 2.81
N MET A 73 9.21 19.35 2.00
CA MET A 73 10.60 19.54 1.57
C MET A 73 10.71 20.35 0.28
N GLN A 74 9.61 20.65 -0.39
CA GLN A 74 9.59 21.46 -1.61
C GLN A 74 9.74 22.95 -1.28
N GLY A 75 10.38 23.69 -2.19
CA GLY A 75 10.56 25.13 -2.12
C GLY A 75 11.60 25.60 -3.12
N ALA A 76 11.48 26.85 -3.62
CA ALA A 76 12.33 27.39 -4.67
C ALA A 76 13.84 27.36 -4.35
N ASP A 77 14.17 27.57 -3.06
CA ASP A 77 15.56 27.67 -2.60
C ASP A 77 16.03 26.42 -1.83
N LYS A 78 15.24 25.31 -1.87
CA LYS A 78 15.60 24.11 -1.13
C LYS A 78 16.34 23.11 -2.03
N PRO A 79 17.57 22.71 -1.68
CA PRO A 79 18.27 21.65 -2.40
C PRO A 79 17.45 20.36 -2.39
N GLY A 80 17.34 19.68 -3.54
CA GLY A 80 16.56 18.43 -3.63
C GLY A 80 15.06 18.59 -3.71
N SER A 81 14.53 19.82 -3.81
CA SER A 81 13.09 20.11 -3.93
C SER A 81 12.42 19.36 -5.10
N GLU A 82 13.07 19.25 -6.24
CA GLU A 82 12.56 18.53 -7.42
C GLU A 82 12.41 17.02 -7.12
N LEU A 83 13.41 16.42 -6.47
CA LEU A 83 13.37 15.01 -6.08
C LEU A 83 12.28 14.75 -5.06
N ALA A 84 12.08 15.65 -4.10
CA ALA A 84 10.97 15.59 -3.16
C ALA A 84 9.62 15.74 -3.89
N GLY A 85 9.54 16.57 -4.92
CA GLY A 85 8.36 16.68 -5.79
C GLY A 85 8.01 15.38 -6.46
N LEU A 86 8.98 14.75 -7.13
CA LEU A 86 8.82 13.44 -7.76
C LEU A 86 8.44 12.36 -6.75
N ALA A 87 9.09 12.31 -5.59
CA ALA A 87 8.77 11.37 -4.52
C ALA A 87 7.32 11.53 -4.05
N SER A 88 6.82 12.76 -3.92
CA SER A 88 5.42 13.00 -3.57
C SER A 88 4.43 12.45 -4.60
N VAL A 89 4.71 12.66 -5.88
CA VAL A 89 3.86 12.14 -6.98
C VAL A 89 3.87 10.62 -6.98
N LEU A 90 5.04 10.00 -6.89
CA LEU A 90 5.18 8.54 -6.87
C LEU A 90 4.52 7.91 -5.65
N ALA A 91 4.55 8.58 -4.48
CA ALA A 91 3.84 8.11 -3.29
C ALA A 91 2.31 8.05 -3.52
N PHE A 92 1.73 9.06 -4.18
CA PHE A 92 0.30 9.03 -4.53
C PHE A 92 -0.02 7.98 -5.59
N ILE A 93 0.82 7.81 -6.60
CA ILE A 93 0.66 6.74 -7.61
C ILE A 93 0.69 5.38 -6.91
N SER A 94 1.68 5.13 -6.05
CA SER A 94 1.78 3.89 -5.28
C SER A 94 0.55 3.64 -4.41
N ALA A 95 0.05 4.67 -3.73
CA ALA A 95 -1.17 4.59 -2.93
C ALA A 95 -2.38 4.18 -3.78
N THR A 96 -2.52 4.77 -4.97
CA THR A 96 -3.62 4.44 -5.90
C THR A 96 -3.51 2.98 -6.39
N VAL A 97 -2.33 2.55 -6.79
CA VAL A 97 -2.08 1.19 -7.29
C VAL A 97 -2.35 0.16 -6.18
N LEU A 98 -1.88 0.42 -4.95
CA LEU A 98 -2.17 -0.47 -3.81
C LEU A 98 -3.64 -0.49 -3.44
N ALA A 99 -4.36 0.64 -3.54
CA ALA A 99 -5.80 0.66 -3.31
C ALA A 99 -6.53 -0.21 -4.33
N VAL A 100 -6.15 -0.18 -5.60
CA VAL A 100 -6.71 -1.05 -6.64
C VAL A 100 -6.43 -2.52 -6.34
N SER A 101 -5.19 -2.86 -5.98
CA SER A 101 -4.82 -4.22 -5.57
C SER A 101 -5.67 -4.70 -4.39
N GLY A 102 -5.79 -3.89 -3.34
CA GLY A 102 -6.58 -4.23 -2.15
C GLY A 102 -8.06 -4.42 -2.45
N VAL A 103 -8.67 -3.57 -3.30
CA VAL A 103 -10.07 -3.72 -3.73
C VAL A 103 -10.26 -4.99 -4.54
N LEU A 104 -9.31 -5.35 -5.42
CA LEU A 104 -9.37 -6.60 -6.18
C LEU A 104 -9.28 -7.80 -5.25
N GLN A 105 -8.38 -7.79 -4.28
CA GLN A 105 -8.27 -8.86 -3.27
C GLN A 105 -9.55 -8.99 -2.45
N ASP A 106 -10.11 -7.89 -1.99
CA ASP A 106 -11.36 -7.88 -1.23
C ASP A 106 -12.56 -8.37 -2.06
N SER A 107 -12.59 -8.08 -3.35
CA SER A 107 -13.67 -8.54 -4.25
C SER A 107 -13.75 -10.06 -4.37
N ILE A 108 -12.63 -10.78 -4.21
CA ILE A 108 -12.58 -12.25 -4.26
C ILE A 108 -13.38 -12.86 -3.10
N LEU A 109 -13.42 -12.16 -1.98
CA LEU A 109 -14.07 -12.60 -0.74
C LEU A 109 -15.60 -12.41 -0.77
N SER A 110 -16.11 -11.68 -1.76
CA SER A 110 -17.54 -11.41 -1.89
C SER A 110 -18.24 -12.53 -2.67
N SER A 111 -19.30 -13.12 -2.10
CA SER A 111 -20.10 -14.15 -2.77
C SER A 111 -20.66 -13.70 -4.15
N PRO A 112 -21.09 -12.43 -4.36
CA PRO A 112 -21.54 -11.96 -5.67
C PRO A 112 -20.49 -12.05 -6.78
N PHE A 113 -19.18 -12.02 -6.44
CA PHE A 113 -18.11 -12.15 -7.42
C PHE A 113 -18.01 -13.59 -7.95
N THR A 114 -18.00 -14.58 -7.05
CA THR A 114 -17.96 -16.00 -7.41
C THR A 114 -19.25 -16.48 -8.08
N ASP A 115 -20.41 -16.04 -7.58
CA ASP A 115 -21.72 -16.39 -8.11
C ASP A 115 -21.94 -15.87 -9.55
N ARG A 116 -21.20 -14.83 -9.96
CA ARG A 116 -21.21 -14.29 -11.31
C ARG A 116 -20.18 -14.93 -12.25
N GLY A 117 -19.58 -16.04 -11.84
CA GLY A 117 -18.59 -16.77 -12.63
C GLY A 117 -17.19 -16.13 -12.62
N GLY A 118 -16.89 -15.28 -11.65
CA GLY A 118 -15.54 -14.74 -11.44
C GLY A 118 -14.56 -15.85 -11.06
N ASP A 119 -13.38 -15.84 -11.70
CA ASP A 119 -12.27 -16.73 -11.34
C ASP A 119 -11.46 -16.09 -10.20
N ALA A 120 -11.63 -16.62 -8.99
CA ALA A 120 -10.95 -16.14 -7.79
C ALA A 120 -9.43 -16.29 -7.88
N GLY A 121 -8.93 -17.39 -8.46
CA GLY A 121 -7.49 -17.62 -8.61
C GLY A 121 -6.84 -16.61 -9.55
N THR A 122 -7.43 -16.36 -10.71
CA THR A 122 -6.94 -15.35 -11.66
C THR A 122 -7.00 -13.95 -11.07
N SER A 123 -8.08 -13.61 -10.36
CA SER A 123 -8.21 -12.29 -9.73
C SER A 123 -7.20 -12.09 -8.61
N PHE A 124 -6.91 -13.13 -7.83
CA PHE A 124 -5.87 -13.12 -6.81
C PHE A 124 -4.49 -12.91 -7.43
N ALA A 125 -4.15 -13.65 -8.50
CA ALA A 125 -2.90 -13.48 -9.23
C ALA A 125 -2.71 -12.07 -9.79
N ILE A 126 -3.77 -11.46 -10.33
CA ILE A 126 -3.75 -10.08 -10.82
C ILE A 126 -3.51 -9.10 -9.65
N SER A 127 -4.23 -9.27 -8.54
CA SER A 127 -4.06 -8.44 -7.33
C SER A 127 -2.62 -8.50 -6.82
N GLU A 128 -2.05 -9.68 -6.69
CA GLU A 128 -0.66 -9.91 -6.30
C GLU A 128 0.32 -9.24 -7.27
N GLY A 129 0.13 -9.41 -8.58
CA GLY A 129 0.97 -8.79 -9.59
C GLY A 129 0.95 -7.26 -9.53
N ILE A 130 -0.23 -6.66 -9.32
CA ILE A 130 -0.40 -5.21 -9.15
C ILE A 130 0.28 -4.76 -7.85
N GLY A 131 0.06 -5.47 -6.74
CA GLY A 131 0.68 -5.19 -5.46
C GLY A 131 2.21 -5.21 -5.53
N ASN A 132 2.77 -6.26 -6.11
CA ASN A 132 4.22 -6.40 -6.31
C ASN A 132 4.80 -5.28 -7.19
N GLY A 133 4.09 -4.87 -8.25
CA GLY A 133 4.46 -3.71 -9.07
C GLY A 133 4.48 -2.41 -8.25
N ALA A 134 3.53 -2.21 -7.34
CA ALA A 134 3.48 -1.05 -6.48
C ALA A 134 4.71 -0.94 -5.55
N PHE A 135 5.25 -2.05 -5.05
CA PHE A 135 6.47 -2.04 -4.23
C PHE A 135 7.68 -1.49 -4.99
N GLY A 136 7.76 -1.70 -6.31
CA GLY A 136 8.78 -1.06 -7.14
C GLY A 136 8.70 0.47 -7.09
N PHE A 137 7.50 1.04 -7.25
CA PHE A 137 7.29 2.49 -7.13
C PHE A 137 7.58 3.01 -5.72
N ILE A 138 7.23 2.25 -4.68
CA ILE A 138 7.54 2.59 -3.28
C ILE A 138 9.06 2.65 -3.08
N GLY A 139 9.80 1.67 -3.59
CA GLY A 139 11.27 1.66 -3.52
C GLY A 139 11.89 2.89 -4.15
N VAL A 140 11.45 3.28 -5.35
CA VAL A 140 11.90 4.50 -6.03
C VAL A 140 11.50 5.74 -5.22
N THR A 141 10.29 5.79 -4.67
CA THR A 141 9.81 6.90 -3.82
C THR A 141 10.74 7.11 -2.62
N ILE A 142 11.06 6.05 -1.89
CA ILE A 142 11.93 6.09 -0.72
C ILE A 142 13.34 6.53 -1.11
N LEU A 143 13.88 6.03 -2.22
CA LEU A 143 15.20 6.41 -2.72
C LEU A 143 15.26 7.91 -3.04
N LEU A 144 14.30 8.44 -3.80
CA LEU A 144 14.24 9.86 -4.15
C LEU A 144 14.10 10.74 -2.92
N LEU A 145 13.25 10.34 -1.97
CA LEU A 145 13.05 11.06 -0.72
C LEU A 145 14.34 11.05 0.13
N GLY A 146 15.03 9.91 0.22
CA GLY A 146 16.30 9.79 0.91
C GLY A 146 17.38 10.72 0.34
N ILE A 147 17.51 10.76 -0.99
CA ILE A 147 18.44 11.69 -1.68
C ILE A 147 18.04 13.16 -1.42
N ALA A 148 16.73 13.47 -1.45
CA ALA A 148 16.24 14.82 -1.17
C ALA A 148 16.60 15.26 0.26
N ILE A 149 16.38 14.39 1.26
CA ILE A 149 16.76 14.64 2.67
C ILE A 149 18.27 14.88 2.79
N PHE A 150 19.06 14.04 2.15
CA PHE A 150 20.52 14.17 2.20
C PHE A 150 20.99 15.52 1.61
N ARG A 151 20.42 15.95 0.49
CA ARG A 151 20.74 17.24 -0.14
C ARG A 151 20.32 18.45 0.69
N GLN A 152 19.30 18.35 1.52
CA GLN A 152 18.85 19.45 2.38
C GLN A 152 19.71 19.61 3.65
N LYS A 153 20.49 18.60 4.01
CA LYS A 153 21.40 18.65 5.18
C LYS A 153 22.78 19.24 4.87
N ASN A 154 23.16 19.29 3.61
CA ASN A 154 24.43 19.84 3.13
C ASN A 154 24.20 21.17 2.40
#